data_fff8ff2df6e08aaea90277f1cd61dc06
#
_entry.id   fff8ff2df6e08aaea90277f1cd61dc06
#
_cell.length_a   1.000
_cell.length_b   1.000
_cell.length_c   1.000
_cell.angle_alpha   90.00
_cell.angle_beta   90.00
_cell.angle_gamma   90.00
#
_symmetry.space_group_name_H-M   'P 1'
#
loop_
_entity.id
_entity.type
_entity.pdbx_description
1 polymer ?
#
loop_
_entity_poly.entity_id
_entity_poly.type
_entity_poly.pdbx_seq_one_letter_code
_entity_poly.pdbx_strand_id
1 'polypeptide(L)'
;MIQIKSTEEIVVMRESCLLVGKAHAAVVPFIRPGISTMQINDLVEQFILDHLAIPSFKNYHGYPYATCISMNEAVVHGFPGDHIIKETDIISLDIGVYKNGFHGDSAYTYALAAVGEDVKQLLRVTKQSLYLGIEKVRQNNRIGDISNAIQEFTEKQHGYGVVRELVGHGLGRSLHEDPQVPNYGKKGSGRSEEHTSE
;
A
#
# COMPACT_ATOMS: atom_id res chain seq x y z
N MET A 1 -10.23 -4.01 -18.17
CA MET A 1 -9.58 -3.17 -19.24
C MET A 1 -8.88 -2.01 -18.54
N ILE A 2 -7.65 -1.69 -18.91
CA ILE A 2 -6.92 -0.54 -18.31
C ILE A 2 -7.66 0.76 -18.67
N GLN A 3 -7.89 1.59 -17.67
CA GLN A 3 -8.51 2.91 -17.81
C GLN A 3 -7.41 3.99 -17.75
N ILE A 4 -7.14 4.59 -18.91
CA ILE A 4 -6.18 5.69 -19.01
C ILE A 4 -6.83 6.95 -18.43
N LYS A 5 -6.08 7.68 -17.60
CA LYS A 5 -6.52 8.93 -16.98
C LYS A 5 -6.03 10.12 -17.81
N SER A 6 -6.90 11.12 -18.00
CA SER A 6 -6.46 12.38 -18.59
C SER A 6 -5.55 13.15 -17.64
N THR A 7 -4.86 14.18 -18.15
CA THR A 7 -4.00 15.04 -17.32
C THR A 7 -4.78 15.69 -16.18
N GLU A 8 -6.01 16.11 -16.44
CA GLU A 8 -6.90 16.71 -15.45
C GLU A 8 -7.31 15.68 -14.38
N GLU A 9 -7.64 14.45 -14.79
CA GLU A 9 -7.95 13.36 -13.86
C GLU A 9 -6.76 12.99 -12.99
N ILE A 10 -5.54 12.98 -13.54
CA ILE A 10 -4.31 12.74 -12.77
C ILE A 10 -4.11 13.81 -11.69
N VAL A 11 -4.39 15.09 -11.99
CA VAL A 11 -4.31 16.18 -10.99
C VAL A 11 -5.29 15.92 -9.85
N VAL A 12 -6.54 15.55 -10.16
CA VAL A 12 -7.56 15.26 -9.14
C VAL A 12 -7.20 14.02 -8.33
N MET A 13 -6.77 12.93 -8.99
CA MET A 13 -6.37 11.70 -8.33
C MET A 13 -5.17 11.92 -7.38
N ARG A 14 -4.26 12.80 -7.74
CA ARG A 14 -3.11 13.20 -6.89
C ARG A 14 -3.56 13.75 -5.54
N GLU A 15 -4.70 14.43 -5.46
CA GLU A 15 -5.22 14.94 -4.18
C GLU A 15 -5.53 13.79 -3.20
N SER A 16 -6.16 12.72 -3.69
CA SER A 16 -6.45 11.52 -2.89
C SER A 16 -5.16 10.82 -2.44
N CYS A 17 -4.21 10.63 -3.36
CA CYS A 17 -2.91 10.02 -3.03
C CYS A 17 -2.11 10.84 -2.01
N LEU A 18 -2.10 12.18 -2.13
CA LEU A 18 -1.45 13.06 -1.16
C LEU A 18 -2.16 13.04 0.19
N LEU A 19 -3.48 12.88 0.21
CA LEU A 19 -4.23 12.79 1.45
C LEU A 19 -3.96 11.49 2.19
N VAL A 20 -3.76 10.37 1.49
CA VAL A 20 -3.28 9.11 2.09
C VAL A 20 -1.94 9.34 2.79
N GLY A 21 -0.97 9.97 2.12
CA GLY A 21 0.33 10.27 2.72
C GLY A 21 0.22 11.17 3.95
N LYS A 22 -0.68 12.17 3.92
CA LYS A 22 -0.97 13.03 5.09
C LYS A 22 -1.62 12.26 6.23
N ALA A 23 -2.52 11.31 5.94
CA ALA A 23 -3.14 10.45 6.94
C ALA A 23 -2.09 9.57 7.65
N HIS A 24 -1.18 8.96 6.89
CA HIS A 24 -0.03 8.25 7.47
C HIS A 24 0.80 9.16 8.38
N ALA A 25 1.17 10.36 7.91
CA ALA A 25 1.96 11.30 8.70
C ALA A 25 1.26 11.76 9.98
N ALA A 26 -0.05 11.97 9.92
CA ALA A 26 -0.87 12.41 11.06
C ALA A 26 -0.97 11.34 12.16
N VAL A 27 -1.01 10.06 11.78
CA VAL A 27 -1.19 8.95 12.75
C VAL A 27 0.12 8.47 13.36
N VAL A 28 1.27 8.68 12.70
CA VAL A 28 2.59 8.21 13.17
C VAL A 28 2.87 8.52 14.65
N PRO A 29 2.60 9.74 15.19
CA PRO A 29 2.87 10.05 16.59
C PRO A 29 2.06 9.20 17.58
N PHE A 30 0.98 8.59 17.13
CA PHE A 30 0.09 7.76 17.94
C PHE A 30 0.42 6.27 17.86
N ILE A 31 1.24 5.83 16.88
CA ILE A 31 1.70 4.44 16.77
C ILE A 31 2.77 4.19 17.84
N ARG A 32 2.32 3.80 19.02
CA ARG A 32 3.18 3.61 20.20
C ARG A 32 2.60 2.53 21.12
N PRO A 33 3.41 1.95 22.01
CA PRO A 33 2.92 0.99 23.00
C PRO A 33 1.76 1.56 23.84
N GLY A 34 0.78 0.71 24.12
CA GLY A 34 -0.38 1.04 24.96
C GLY A 34 -1.60 1.59 24.22
N ILE A 35 -1.50 1.88 22.91
CA ILE A 35 -2.68 2.19 22.07
C ILE A 35 -3.24 0.92 21.44
N SER A 36 -4.55 0.85 21.22
CA SER A 36 -5.15 -0.25 20.46
C SER A 36 -5.14 0.02 18.96
N THR A 37 -5.18 -1.05 18.15
CA THR A 37 -5.30 -0.92 16.69
C THR A 37 -6.63 -0.27 16.30
N MET A 38 -7.70 -0.45 17.07
CA MET A 38 -8.96 0.26 16.87
C MET A 38 -8.81 1.78 17.05
N GLN A 39 -8.10 2.22 18.06
CA GLN A 39 -7.84 3.66 18.26
C GLN A 39 -7.06 4.30 17.09
N ILE A 40 -6.13 3.53 16.48
CA ILE A 40 -5.45 3.98 15.25
C ILE A 40 -6.42 4.10 14.09
N ASN A 41 -7.30 3.10 13.91
CA ASN A 41 -8.35 3.14 12.89
C ASN A 41 -9.22 4.39 13.03
N ASP A 42 -9.69 4.69 14.25
CA ASP A 42 -10.58 5.81 14.53
C ASP A 42 -9.91 7.15 14.27
N LEU A 43 -8.62 7.28 14.61
CA LEU A 43 -7.83 8.48 14.30
C LEU A 43 -7.70 8.70 12.78
N VAL A 44 -7.43 7.64 12.02
CA VAL A 44 -7.33 7.73 10.56
C VAL A 44 -8.69 8.04 9.94
N GLU A 45 -9.76 7.37 10.39
CA GLU A 45 -11.11 7.65 9.92
C GLU A 45 -11.49 9.11 10.14
N GLN A 46 -11.29 9.62 11.35
CA GLN A 46 -11.60 11.00 11.67
C GLN A 46 -10.78 11.98 10.81
N PHE A 47 -9.47 11.70 10.65
CA PHE A 47 -8.62 12.52 9.78
C PHE A 47 -9.16 12.59 8.35
N ILE A 48 -9.56 11.46 7.77
CA ILE A 48 -10.10 11.41 6.39
C ILE A 48 -11.40 12.23 6.29
N LEU A 49 -12.31 12.06 7.25
CA LEU A 49 -13.59 12.78 7.28
C LEU A 49 -13.40 14.31 7.45
N ASP A 50 -12.48 14.74 8.31
CA ASP A 50 -12.13 16.15 8.52
C ASP A 50 -11.60 16.83 7.24
N HIS A 51 -11.07 16.04 6.31
CA HIS A 51 -10.59 16.53 5.01
C HIS A 51 -11.63 16.39 3.89
N LEU A 52 -12.91 16.20 4.24
CA LEU A 52 -14.02 16.06 3.29
C LEU A 52 -13.76 14.93 2.27
N ALA A 53 -13.26 13.80 2.76
CA ALA A 53 -12.99 12.59 1.99
C ALA A 53 -13.68 11.39 2.65
N ILE A 54 -13.67 10.25 1.97
CA ILE A 54 -14.30 9.01 2.42
C ILE A 54 -13.23 7.93 2.55
N PRO A 55 -13.18 7.14 3.66
CA PRO A 55 -12.33 5.97 3.74
C PRO A 55 -12.70 4.94 2.66
N SER A 56 -11.75 4.59 1.78
CA SER A 56 -12.03 3.72 0.62
C SER A 56 -12.42 2.30 1.01
N PHE A 57 -11.93 1.81 2.16
CA PHE A 57 -12.15 0.42 2.57
C PHE A 57 -13.47 0.23 3.31
N LYS A 58 -13.95 1.25 4.02
CA LYS A 58 -15.19 1.16 4.80
C LYS A 58 -16.39 0.85 3.90
N ASN A 59 -17.09 -0.23 4.20
CA ASN A 59 -18.20 -0.79 3.42
C ASN A 59 -17.81 -1.39 2.06
N TYR A 60 -16.51 -1.42 1.69
CA TYR A 60 -16.07 -2.10 0.48
C TYR A 60 -16.19 -3.62 0.68
N HIS A 61 -17.03 -4.26 -0.12
CA HIS A 61 -17.40 -5.69 0.03
C HIS A 61 -17.78 -6.10 1.46
N GLY A 62 -18.38 -5.18 2.23
CA GLY A 62 -18.80 -5.43 3.62
C GLY A 62 -17.69 -5.26 4.67
N TYR A 63 -16.50 -4.76 4.29
CA TYR A 63 -15.44 -4.46 5.25
C TYR A 63 -15.86 -3.30 6.18
N PRO A 64 -15.85 -3.47 7.53
CA PRO A 64 -16.49 -2.49 8.42
C PRO A 64 -15.61 -1.31 8.85
N TYR A 65 -14.29 -1.34 8.57
CA TYR A 65 -13.32 -0.39 9.09
C TYR A 65 -12.77 0.57 8.03
N ALA A 66 -12.18 1.68 8.48
CA ALA A 66 -11.57 2.67 7.61
C ALA A 66 -10.18 2.28 7.11
N THR A 67 -9.46 1.42 7.87
CA THR A 67 -8.10 0.98 7.60
C THR A 67 -7.99 -0.53 7.68
N CYS A 68 -6.98 -1.12 6.99
CA CYS A 68 -6.51 -2.45 7.35
C CYS A 68 -5.27 -2.32 8.24
N ILE A 69 -5.24 -3.04 9.37
CA ILE A 69 -4.11 -3.04 10.30
C ILE A 69 -3.65 -4.47 10.53
N SER A 70 -2.54 -4.82 9.91
CA SER A 70 -1.96 -6.16 9.99
C SER A 70 -0.78 -6.16 10.97
N MET A 71 -0.86 -6.99 11.99
CA MET A 71 0.12 -7.09 13.06
C MET A 71 1.07 -8.25 12.82
N ASN A 72 2.36 -8.02 13.02
CA ASN A 72 3.41 -9.03 13.04
C ASN A 72 3.40 -9.94 11.79
N GLU A 73 3.02 -11.21 11.94
CA GLU A 73 2.96 -12.21 10.87
C GLU A 73 1.77 -12.05 9.92
N ALA A 74 0.79 -11.23 10.24
CA ALA A 74 -0.32 -10.94 9.34
C ALA A 74 0.16 -10.11 8.14
N VAL A 75 0.00 -10.65 6.94
CA VAL A 75 0.57 -10.04 5.72
C VAL A 75 -0.22 -8.80 5.31
N VAL A 76 -1.54 -8.92 5.13
CA VAL A 76 -2.46 -7.85 4.72
C VAL A 76 -3.87 -8.08 5.28
N HIS A 77 -4.75 -7.10 5.11
CA HIS A 77 -6.19 -7.14 5.40
C HIS A 77 -6.52 -7.45 6.87
N GLY A 78 -5.59 -7.20 7.80
CA GLY A 78 -5.85 -7.34 9.23
C GLY A 78 -6.94 -6.37 9.70
N PHE A 79 -7.77 -6.84 10.62
CA PHE A 79 -8.87 -6.06 11.19
C PHE A 79 -8.38 -5.26 12.40
N PRO A 80 -8.66 -3.94 12.45
CA PRO A 80 -8.52 -3.18 13.69
C PRO A 80 -9.34 -3.80 14.83
N GLY A 81 -8.83 -3.73 16.05
CA GLY A 81 -9.47 -4.33 17.21
C GLY A 81 -8.81 -3.91 18.52
N ASP A 82 -9.06 -4.69 19.56
CA ASP A 82 -8.57 -4.43 20.92
C ASP A 82 -7.11 -4.83 21.15
N HIS A 83 -6.38 -5.24 20.09
CA HIS A 83 -4.96 -5.54 20.20
C HIS A 83 -4.19 -4.30 20.65
N ILE A 84 -3.59 -4.39 21.83
CA ILE A 84 -2.75 -3.33 22.40
C ILE A 84 -1.33 -3.47 21.87
N ILE A 85 -0.84 -2.44 21.23
CA ILE A 85 0.49 -2.40 20.63
C ILE A 85 1.57 -2.52 21.69
N LYS A 86 2.61 -3.32 21.42
CA LYS A 86 3.78 -3.57 22.26
C LYS A 86 5.04 -3.03 21.58
N GLU A 87 6.10 -2.84 22.33
CA GLU A 87 7.38 -2.37 21.81
C GLU A 87 8.05 -3.33 20.81
N THR A 88 7.64 -4.60 20.81
CA THR A 88 8.17 -5.65 19.91
C THR A 88 7.39 -5.81 18.63
N ASP A 89 6.27 -5.09 18.46
CA ASP A 89 5.38 -5.27 17.31
C ASP A 89 5.85 -4.51 16.08
N ILE A 90 5.53 -5.07 14.92
CA ILE A 90 5.46 -4.35 13.65
C ILE A 90 3.99 -4.20 13.23
N ILE A 91 3.67 -3.09 12.60
CA ILE A 91 2.31 -2.72 12.24
C ILE A 91 2.28 -2.31 10.78
N SER A 92 1.66 -3.11 9.94
CA SER A 92 1.37 -2.73 8.56
C SER A 92 0.01 -2.04 8.53
N LEU A 93 0.05 -0.72 8.37
CA LEU A 93 -1.12 0.13 8.27
C LEU A 93 -1.40 0.43 6.80
N ASP A 94 -2.57 0.09 6.34
CA ASP A 94 -3.05 0.31 4.99
C ASP A 94 -4.21 1.28 5.01
N ILE A 95 -4.10 2.35 4.21
CA ILE A 95 -5.05 3.48 4.19
C ILE A 95 -5.49 3.74 2.75
N GLY A 96 -6.79 3.65 2.54
CA GLY A 96 -7.43 4.06 1.29
C GLY A 96 -8.28 5.32 1.49
N VAL A 97 -8.15 6.30 0.58
CA VAL A 97 -8.93 7.54 0.58
C VAL A 97 -9.64 7.73 -0.75
N TYR A 98 -10.93 8.01 -0.70
CA TYR A 98 -11.71 8.42 -1.86
C TYR A 98 -12.07 9.90 -1.76
N LYS A 99 -11.64 10.68 -2.74
CA LYS A 99 -11.93 12.12 -2.82
C LYS A 99 -12.08 12.55 -4.29
N ASN A 100 -13.03 13.42 -4.55
CA ASN A 100 -13.27 14.02 -5.87
C ASN A 100 -13.39 13.00 -7.02
N GLY A 101 -13.93 11.80 -6.74
CA GLY A 101 -14.17 10.77 -7.74
C GLY A 101 -13.00 9.79 -7.95
N PHE A 102 -11.91 9.89 -7.18
CA PHE A 102 -10.75 9.01 -7.31
C PHE A 102 -10.29 8.46 -5.97
N HIS A 103 -9.76 7.24 -6.01
CA HIS A 103 -9.12 6.60 -4.87
C HIS A 103 -7.62 6.93 -4.81
N GLY A 104 -7.09 7.02 -3.60
CA GLY A 104 -5.67 6.92 -3.26
C GLY A 104 -5.51 5.76 -2.28
N ASP A 105 -4.41 5.03 -2.34
CA ASP A 105 -4.18 3.82 -1.57
C ASP A 105 -2.69 3.63 -1.29
N SER A 106 -2.35 3.32 -0.03
CA SER A 106 -0.96 3.07 0.35
C SER A 106 -0.87 2.34 1.69
N ALA A 107 0.02 1.36 1.74
CA ALA A 107 0.40 0.68 2.97
C ALA A 107 1.83 1.04 3.40
N TYR A 108 2.04 1.15 4.71
CA TYR A 108 3.35 1.32 5.30
C TYR A 108 3.48 0.51 6.59
N THR A 109 4.65 -0.15 6.77
CA THR A 109 4.92 -0.94 7.97
C THR A 109 5.80 -0.16 8.94
N TYR A 110 5.32 0.01 10.15
CA TYR A 110 5.99 0.69 11.26
C TYR A 110 6.58 -0.35 12.21
N ALA A 111 7.87 -0.24 12.53
CA ALA A 111 8.53 -1.04 13.54
C ALA A 111 8.61 -0.26 14.86
N LEU A 112 8.19 -0.87 15.97
CA LEU A 112 8.34 -0.31 17.31
C LEU A 112 9.79 -0.47 17.80
N ALA A 113 10.13 0.17 18.93
CA ALA A 113 11.52 0.34 19.38
C ALA A 113 12.28 -0.96 19.63
N ALA A 114 11.61 -1.99 20.16
CA ALA A 114 12.24 -3.26 20.54
C ALA A 114 12.15 -4.36 19.45
N VAL A 115 11.80 -4.01 18.23
CA VAL A 115 11.78 -4.95 17.09
C VAL A 115 13.21 -5.42 16.77
N GLY A 116 13.37 -6.74 16.56
CA GLY A 116 14.66 -7.37 16.26
C GLY A 116 15.30 -6.87 14.96
N GLU A 117 16.61 -6.98 14.84
CA GLU A 117 17.34 -6.46 13.67
C GLU A 117 17.07 -7.24 12.40
N ASP A 118 16.78 -8.52 12.48
CA ASP A 118 16.34 -9.37 11.36
C ASP A 118 15.04 -8.86 10.74
N VAL A 119 14.07 -8.51 11.57
CA VAL A 119 12.80 -7.91 11.10
C VAL A 119 13.02 -6.52 10.52
N LYS A 120 13.85 -5.69 11.14
CA LYS A 120 14.22 -4.38 10.57
C LYS A 120 14.90 -4.52 9.21
N GLN A 121 15.73 -5.55 9.05
CA GLN A 121 16.36 -5.85 7.75
C GLN A 121 15.32 -6.25 6.71
N LEU A 122 14.35 -7.10 7.04
CA LEU A 122 13.23 -7.44 6.17
C LEU A 122 12.48 -6.17 5.71
N LEU A 123 12.16 -5.27 6.64
CA LEU A 123 11.46 -4.02 6.32
C LEU A 123 12.30 -3.12 5.39
N ARG A 124 13.61 -3.01 5.63
CA ARG A 124 14.53 -2.25 4.75
C ARG A 124 14.54 -2.82 3.33
N VAL A 125 14.67 -4.14 3.20
CA VAL A 125 14.70 -4.82 1.89
C VAL A 125 13.36 -4.65 1.17
N THR A 126 12.24 -4.85 1.87
CA THR A 126 10.90 -4.67 1.31
C THR A 126 10.70 -3.24 0.80
N LYS A 127 11.07 -2.24 1.60
CA LYS A 127 10.97 -0.83 1.20
C LYS A 127 11.85 -0.53 -0.01
N GLN A 128 13.08 -1.02 -0.04
CA GLN A 128 13.99 -0.80 -1.17
C GLN A 128 13.49 -1.48 -2.44
N SER A 129 12.91 -2.69 -2.34
CA SER A 129 12.35 -3.39 -3.49
C SER A 129 11.21 -2.61 -4.15
N LEU A 130 10.38 -1.93 -3.35
CA LEU A 130 9.33 -1.03 -3.87
C LEU A 130 9.93 0.08 -4.75
N TYR A 131 10.97 0.76 -4.29
CA TYR A 131 11.62 1.82 -5.08
C TYR A 131 12.27 1.28 -6.35
N LEU A 132 12.89 0.10 -6.29
CA LEU A 132 13.43 -0.55 -7.49
C LEU A 132 12.33 -0.92 -8.49
N GLY A 133 11.15 -1.31 -8.01
CA GLY A 133 9.96 -1.51 -8.83
C GLY A 133 9.49 -0.20 -9.48
N ILE A 134 9.36 0.88 -8.69
CA ILE A 134 8.96 2.21 -9.16
C ILE A 134 9.92 2.73 -10.25
N GLU A 135 11.22 2.50 -10.13
CA GLU A 135 12.20 2.87 -11.14
C GLU A 135 11.97 2.18 -12.50
N LYS A 136 11.23 1.07 -12.53
CA LYS A 136 10.87 0.37 -13.77
C LYS A 136 9.57 0.89 -14.38
N VAL A 137 8.83 1.77 -13.72
CA VAL A 137 7.65 2.44 -14.29
C VAL A 137 8.13 3.52 -15.26
N ARG A 138 8.45 3.08 -16.47
CA ARG A 138 8.99 3.93 -17.55
C ARG A 138 8.44 3.47 -18.89
N GLN A 139 8.32 4.39 -19.83
CA GLN A 139 7.95 4.10 -21.21
C GLN A 139 8.80 2.94 -21.77
N ASN A 140 8.19 2.05 -22.54
CA ASN A 140 8.76 0.83 -23.13
C ASN A 140 9.03 -0.32 -22.13
N ASN A 141 8.82 -0.14 -20.84
CA ASN A 141 8.85 -1.23 -19.89
C ASN A 141 7.49 -1.94 -19.81
N ARG A 142 7.49 -3.13 -19.27
CA ARG A 142 6.31 -3.97 -19.07
C ARG A 142 6.09 -4.23 -17.58
N ILE A 143 4.89 -4.63 -17.21
CA ILE A 143 4.57 -5.00 -15.81
C ILE A 143 5.57 -6.04 -15.27
N GLY A 144 5.98 -7.00 -16.11
CA GLY A 144 6.99 -7.99 -15.73
C GLY A 144 8.37 -7.41 -15.41
N ASP A 145 8.71 -6.21 -15.90
CA ASP A 145 9.97 -5.54 -15.54
C ASP A 145 9.93 -5.01 -14.11
N ILE A 146 8.77 -4.49 -13.66
CA ILE A 146 8.50 -4.08 -12.28
C ILE A 146 8.59 -5.31 -11.37
N SER A 147 7.81 -6.33 -11.70
CA SER A 147 7.71 -7.59 -10.95
C SER A 147 9.07 -8.28 -10.80
N ASN A 148 9.83 -8.35 -11.90
CA ASN A 148 11.16 -8.95 -11.90
C ASN A 148 12.17 -8.17 -11.05
N ALA A 149 12.14 -6.83 -11.09
CA ALA A 149 13.04 -6.01 -10.27
C ALA A 149 12.81 -6.24 -8.77
N ILE A 150 11.55 -6.36 -8.35
CA ILE A 150 11.18 -6.66 -6.97
C ILE A 150 11.67 -8.06 -6.59
N GLN A 151 11.33 -9.08 -7.40
CA GLN A 151 11.68 -10.47 -7.13
C GLN A 151 13.19 -10.70 -7.11
N GLU A 152 13.92 -10.16 -8.07
CA GLU A 152 15.37 -10.31 -8.17
C GLU A 152 16.06 -9.76 -6.92
N PHE A 153 15.63 -8.60 -6.46
CA PHE A 153 16.20 -7.99 -5.26
C PHE A 153 15.82 -8.77 -3.99
N THR A 154 14.55 -9.10 -3.79
CA THR A 154 14.08 -9.74 -2.56
C THR A 154 14.47 -11.21 -2.46
N GLU A 155 14.18 -12.02 -3.50
CA GLU A 155 14.43 -13.47 -3.46
C GLU A 155 15.89 -13.82 -3.77
N LYS A 156 16.47 -13.23 -4.84
CA LYS A 156 17.78 -13.66 -5.32
C LYS A 156 18.94 -13.04 -4.55
N GLN A 157 18.83 -11.75 -4.21
CA GLN A 157 19.92 -11.05 -3.52
C GLN A 157 19.82 -11.15 -2.01
N HIS A 158 18.59 -11.23 -1.45
CA HIS A 158 18.40 -11.20 0.01
C HIS A 158 17.77 -12.48 0.58
N GLY A 159 17.31 -13.43 -0.23
CA GLY A 159 16.80 -14.73 0.21
C GLY A 159 15.43 -14.67 0.90
N TYR A 160 14.68 -13.58 0.78
CA TYR A 160 13.31 -13.46 1.29
C TYR A 160 12.31 -14.00 0.27
N GLY A 161 11.21 -14.57 0.76
CA GLY A 161 10.09 -14.96 -0.09
C GLY A 161 9.28 -13.77 -0.57
N VAL A 162 8.74 -13.85 -1.79
CA VAL A 162 7.75 -12.91 -2.32
C VAL A 162 6.36 -13.56 -2.27
N VAL A 163 5.38 -12.84 -1.72
CA VAL A 163 3.99 -13.30 -1.68
C VAL A 163 3.46 -13.44 -3.12
N ARG A 164 2.88 -14.60 -3.44
CA ARG A 164 2.45 -14.95 -4.80
C ARG A 164 0.95 -14.91 -4.99
N GLU A 165 0.20 -15.08 -3.91
CA GLU A 165 -1.26 -15.14 -3.90
C GLU A 165 -1.91 -13.76 -3.96
N LEU A 166 -1.16 -12.72 -3.60
CA LEU A 166 -1.60 -11.34 -3.59
C LEU A 166 -0.74 -10.50 -4.54
N VAL A 167 -1.37 -9.54 -5.18
CA VAL A 167 -0.72 -8.69 -6.20
C VAL A 167 -1.09 -7.22 -5.99
N GLY A 168 -0.24 -6.32 -6.42
CA GLY A 168 -0.58 -4.92 -6.59
C GLY A 168 -1.60 -4.73 -7.72
N HIS A 169 -2.23 -3.59 -7.77
CA HIS A 169 -3.31 -3.28 -8.72
C HIS A 169 -3.28 -1.82 -9.18
N GLY A 170 -3.89 -1.58 -10.31
CA GLY A 170 -4.23 -0.24 -10.75
C GLY A 170 -5.24 0.42 -9.82
N LEU A 171 -5.30 1.73 -9.87
CA LEU A 171 -6.08 2.57 -8.99
C LEU A 171 -6.70 3.73 -9.78
N GLY A 172 -7.91 4.15 -9.42
CA GLY A 172 -8.55 5.25 -10.12
C GLY A 172 -9.93 5.57 -9.58
N ARG A 173 -10.93 5.52 -10.44
CA ARG A 173 -12.34 5.70 -10.05
C ARG A 173 -12.87 4.51 -9.25
N SER A 174 -12.32 3.34 -9.49
CA SER A 174 -12.52 2.15 -8.66
C SER A 174 -11.29 1.93 -7.78
N LEU A 175 -11.50 1.35 -6.60
CA LEU A 175 -10.41 1.02 -5.66
C LEU A 175 -9.44 -0.01 -6.28
N HIS A 176 -9.96 -0.96 -7.03
CA HIS A 176 -9.16 -1.94 -7.76
C HIS A 176 -9.43 -1.82 -9.26
N GLU A 177 -8.42 -1.45 -10.02
CA GLU A 177 -8.42 -1.38 -11.48
C GLU A 177 -7.30 -2.24 -12.08
N ASP A 178 -7.43 -2.58 -13.35
CA ASP A 178 -6.30 -3.11 -14.14
C ASP A 178 -5.17 -2.06 -14.25
N PRO A 179 -3.91 -2.49 -14.38
CA PRO A 179 -3.44 -3.87 -14.43
C PRO A 179 -3.20 -4.46 -13.05
N GLN A 180 -3.14 -5.79 -12.97
CA GLN A 180 -2.50 -6.45 -11.83
C GLN A 180 -0.99 -6.29 -11.94
N VAL A 181 -0.33 -6.03 -10.80
CA VAL A 181 1.11 -5.82 -10.68
C VAL A 181 1.70 -6.81 -9.67
N PRO A 182 1.99 -8.05 -10.07
CA PRO A 182 2.61 -9.06 -9.19
C PRO A 182 4.00 -8.61 -8.72
N ASN A 183 4.36 -9.03 -7.50
CA ASN A 183 5.72 -8.81 -6.97
C ASN A 183 6.75 -9.82 -7.47
N TYR A 184 6.38 -10.68 -8.42
CA TYR A 184 7.24 -11.68 -9.07
C TYR A 184 6.89 -11.78 -10.56
N GLY A 185 7.88 -12.06 -11.39
CA GLY A 185 7.62 -12.19 -12.81
C GLY A 185 8.89 -12.25 -13.68
N LYS A 186 8.66 -12.47 -14.96
CA LYS A 186 9.73 -12.54 -15.95
C LYS A 186 9.93 -11.15 -16.60
N LYS A 187 11.19 -10.73 -16.68
CA LYS A 187 11.59 -9.51 -17.39
C LYS A 187 11.02 -9.48 -18.81
N GLY A 188 10.48 -8.34 -19.23
CA GLY A 188 9.91 -8.15 -20.56
C GLY A 188 8.57 -8.84 -20.80
N SER A 189 7.93 -9.42 -19.77
CA SER A 189 6.62 -10.06 -19.88
C SER A 189 5.47 -9.15 -19.45
N GLY A 190 4.25 -9.51 -19.83
CA GLY A 190 3.04 -8.76 -19.46
C GLY A 190 2.78 -7.56 -20.37
N ARG A 191 1.83 -6.72 -19.99
CA ARG A 191 1.45 -5.51 -20.75
C ARG A 191 2.56 -4.47 -20.69
N SER A 192 2.77 -3.74 -21.79
CA SER A 192 3.63 -2.56 -21.85
C SER A 192 2.81 -1.30 -21.55
N GLU A 193 3.47 -0.22 -21.14
CA GLU A 193 2.81 1.09 -21.00
C GLU A 193 2.30 1.64 -22.34
N GLU A 194 2.88 1.24 -23.47
CA GLU A 194 2.42 1.63 -24.81
C GLU A 194 1.01 1.10 -25.13
N HIS A 195 0.61 -0.04 -24.55
CA HIS A 195 -0.76 -0.57 -24.70
C HIS A 195 -1.76 0.09 -23.74
N THR A 196 -1.34 1.06 -22.95
CA THR A 196 -2.23 1.87 -22.12
C THR A 196 -2.60 3.20 -22.77
N SER A 197 -2.04 3.51 -23.94
CA SER A 197 -2.25 4.76 -24.68
C SER A 197 -3.10 4.62 -25.96
N GLU A 198 -3.75 3.45 -26.20
CA GLU A 198 -4.74 3.27 -27.27
C GLU A 198 -6.14 3.05 -26.72
#